data_0f33bca499a4ec3d00363526fbb3d34e
#
_entry.id   0f33bca499a4ec3d00363526fbb3d34e
#
_cell.length_a   1.000
_cell.length_b   1.000
_cell.length_c   1.000
_cell.angle_alpha   90.00
_cell.angle_beta   90.00
_cell.angle_gamma   90.00
#
_symmetry.space_group_name_H-M   'P 1'
#
loop_
_entity.id
_entity.type
_entity.pdbx_description
1 polymer ?
#
loop_
_entity_poly.entity_id
_entity_poly.type
_entity_poly.pdbx_seq_one_letter_code
_entity_poly.pdbx_strand_id
1 'polypeptide(L)'
;MPDIQMRFNKDMLVLSTPLDYQLASQGFDPSDREYVVLCEPELIEEAFKLEKSIDVPCFVTPTEGITEARLAYARFEGRSEEMARIAYEASAQFSQQHLIAAIGPTGLPLDPTSAVSLKQSKKQYHDAVLALIEHPFDALYFTGFKSLDDAQCALMGARAAYDGPLLISLVPNGEGMFPGGRTLSEGVALCDEYGADVIGVVSDAPACVLVGFAKEMASVTDKPLLVDVSVRRKDRRQFEPTDENPYPTADAIVELAVRLRARSEERR
;
A
#
# COMPACT_ATOMS: atom_id res chain seq x y z
N MET A 1 -6.61 10.76 -19.67
CA MET A 1 -7.38 9.63 -19.07
C MET A 1 -8.37 10.20 -18.06
N PRO A 2 -9.44 9.47 -17.69
CA PRO A 2 -10.26 9.90 -16.57
C PRO A 2 -9.40 9.94 -15.31
N ASP A 3 -9.64 10.93 -14.45
CA ASP A 3 -9.04 11.04 -13.13
C ASP A 3 -9.30 9.73 -12.34
N ILE A 4 -8.30 9.23 -11.63
CA ILE A 4 -8.40 8.00 -10.84
C ILE A 4 -9.55 8.07 -9.81
N GLN A 5 -9.80 9.25 -9.22
CA GLN A 5 -10.91 9.48 -8.29
C GLN A 5 -12.27 9.18 -8.91
N MET A 6 -12.46 9.48 -10.19
CA MET A 6 -13.70 9.19 -10.89
C MET A 6 -13.97 7.70 -11.08
N ARG A 7 -12.92 6.87 -10.92
CA ARG A 7 -12.99 5.42 -11.08
C ARG A 7 -13.21 4.65 -9.79
N PHE A 8 -12.80 5.22 -8.65
CA PHE A 8 -12.85 4.53 -7.34
C PHE A 8 -14.21 3.92 -7.00
N ASN A 9 -15.31 4.60 -7.36
CA ASN A 9 -16.68 4.10 -7.09
C ASN A 9 -17.34 3.42 -8.29
N LYS A 10 -16.66 3.29 -9.43
CA LYS A 10 -17.24 2.73 -10.67
C LYS A 10 -16.59 1.43 -11.09
N ASP A 11 -15.26 1.37 -10.96
CA ASP A 11 -14.45 0.30 -11.49
C ASP A 11 -13.85 -0.53 -10.34
N MET A 12 -13.60 -1.81 -10.60
CA MET A 12 -12.69 -2.61 -9.78
C MET A 12 -11.28 -2.42 -10.34
N LEU A 13 -10.48 -1.61 -9.66
CA LEU A 13 -9.10 -1.36 -10.04
C LEU A 13 -8.17 -2.41 -9.43
N VAL A 14 -7.21 -2.88 -10.21
CA VAL A 14 -6.17 -3.81 -9.77
C VAL A 14 -4.86 -3.04 -9.68
N LEU A 15 -4.18 -3.15 -8.54
CA LEU A 15 -2.85 -2.62 -8.33
C LEU A 15 -1.78 -3.61 -8.80
N SER A 16 -0.63 -3.10 -9.23
CA SER A 16 0.54 -3.93 -9.54
C SER A 16 1.06 -4.66 -8.31
N THR A 17 1.78 -5.74 -8.53
CA THR A 17 2.43 -6.51 -7.46
C THR A 17 3.54 -5.69 -6.79
N PRO A 18 3.68 -5.73 -5.46
CA PRO A 18 4.81 -5.11 -4.78
C PRO A 18 6.15 -5.64 -5.32
N LEU A 19 7.12 -4.74 -5.51
CA LEU A 19 8.44 -5.08 -6.06
C LEU A 19 9.18 -6.14 -5.23
N ASP A 20 8.93 -6.21 -3.93
CA ASP A 20 9.55 -7.18 -3.01
C ASP A 20 9.44 -8.63 -3.48
N TYR A 21 8.33 -9.02 -4.08
CA TYR A 21 8.15 -10.38 -4.59
C TYR A 21 9.08 -10.68 -5.76
N GLN A 22 9.33 -9.69 -6.60
CA GLN A 22 10.21 -9.84 -7.76
C GLN A 22 11.66 -9.79 -7.33
N LEU A 23 12.04 -8.88 -6.42
CA LEU A 23 13.37 -8.82 -5.83
C LEU A 23 13.73 -10.12 -5.12
N ALA A 24 12.80 -10.67 -4.34
CA ALA A 24 13.01 -11.96 -3.67
C ALA A 24 13.23 -13.12 -4.67
N SER A 25 12.60 -13.08 -5.84
CA SER A 25 12.81 -14.08 -6.89
C SER A 25 14.20 -13.99 -7.55
N GLN A 26 14.80 -12.81 -7.52
CA GLN A 26 16.14 -12.52 -8.04
C GLN A 26 17.25 -12.66 -6.98
N GLY A 27 16.86 -12.93 -5.71
CA GLY A 27 17.80 -13.17 -4.62
C GLY A 27 18.09 -11.94 -3.76
N PHE A 28 17.40 -10.83 -3.96
CA PHE A 28 17.47 -9.65 -3.09
C PHE A 28 16.58 -9.85 -1.85
N ASP A 29 16.99 -9.22 -0.75
CA ASP A 29 16.15 -9.11 0.44
C ASP A 29 15.18 -7.93 0.29
N PRO A 30 13.96 -7.97 0.82
CA PRO A 30 13.06 -6.81 0.85
C PRO A 30 13.66 -5.55 1.49
N SER A 31 14.66 -5.70 2.37
CA SER A 31 15.43 -4.59 2.95
C SER A 31 16.35 -3.88 1.95
N ASP A 32 16.58 -4.46 0.78
CA ASP A 32 17.42 -3.87 -0.28
C ASP A 32 16.63 -2.96 -1.22
N ARG A 33 15.34 -2.75 -0.98
CA ARG A 33 14.45 -1.98 -1.87
C ARG A 33 14.98 -0.57 -2.14
N GLU A 34 15.36 0.16 -1.11
CA GLU A 34 15.88 1.52 -1.24
C GLU A 34 17.17 1.54 -2.08
N TYR A 35 18.02 0.53 -1.91
CA TYR A 35 19.22 0.35 -2.73
C TYR A 35 18.85 0.08 -4.19
N VAL A 36 17.92 -0.83 -4.45
CA VAL A 36 17.50 -1.16 -5.83
C VAL A 36 16.94 0.08 -6.52
N VAL A 37 16.05 0.82 -5.87
CA VAL A 37 15.49 2.03 -6.48
C VAL A 37 16.56 3.05 -6.84
N LEU A 38 17.53 3.28 -5.95
CA LEU A 38 18.53 4.33 -6.10
C LEU A 38 19.76 3.93 -6.95
N CYS A 39 20.06 2.64 -7.03
CA CYS A 39 21.30 2.15 -7.62
C CYS A 39 21.12 1.17 -8.79
N GLU A 40 19.96 0.49 -8.87
CA GLU A 40 19.66 -0.53 -9.88
C GLU A 40 18.23 -0.37 -10.45
N PRO A 41 17.87 0.82 -10.97
CA PRO A 41 16.50 1.10 -11.42
C PRO A 41 16.03 0.22 -12.59
N GLU A 42 16.94 -0.41 -13.33
CA GLU A 42 16.64 -1.35 -14.39
C GLU A 42 15.84 -2.56 -13.89
N LEU A 43 16.01 -2.95 -12.63
CA LEU A 43 15.23 -4.03 -12.01
C LEU A 43 13.76 -3.63 -11.83
N ILE A 44 13.49 -2.34 -11.58
CA ILE A 44 12.13 -1.80 -11.54
C ILE A 44 11.51 -1.86 -12.94
N GLU A 45 12.26 -1.48 -13.95
CA GLU A 45 11.79 -1.53 -15.34
C GLU A 45 11.44 -2.96 -15.76
N GLU A 46 12.29 -3.95 -15.40
CA GLU A 46 12.00 -5.37 -15.68
C GLU A 46 10.72 -5.84 -15.01
N ALA A 47 10.51 -5.44 -13.76
CA ALA A 47 9.30 -5.74 -13.02
C ALA A 47 8.06 -5.19 -13.73
N PHE A 48 8.08 -3.92 -14.11
CA PHE A 48 6.94 -3.29 -14.78
C PHE A 48 6.71 -3.75 -16.22
N LYS A 49 7.72 -4.25 -16.93
CA LYS A 49 7.53 -4.91 -18.24
C LYS A 49 6.59 -6.12 -18.12
N LEU A 50 6.73 -6.90 -17.06
CA LEU A 50 5.85 -8.05 -16.80
C LEU A 50 4.43 -7.58 -16.50
N GLU A 51 4.26 -6.64 -15.56
CA GLU A 51 2.95 -6.07 -15.19
C GLU A 51 2.24 -5.44 -16.39
N LYS A 52 2.98 -4.75 -17.26
CA LYS A 52 2.46 -4.20 -18.52
C LYS A 52 1.94 -5.28 -19.46
N SER A 53 2.58 -6.45 -19.51
CA SER A 53 2.21 -7.54 -20.41
C SER A 53 0.84 -8.14 -20.07
N ILE A 54 0.35 -7.94 -18.84
CA ILE A 54 -0.95 -8.41 -18.35
C ILE A 54 -1.96 -7.27 -18.14
N ASP A 55 -1.67 -6.07 -18.68
CA ASP A 55 -2.55 -4.90 -18.67
C ASP A 55 -3.03 -4.45 -17.27
N VAL A 56 -2.14 -4.50 -16.27
CA VAL A 56 -2.46 -3.97 -14.93
C VAL A 56 -2.79 -2.48 -15.03
N PRO A 57 -3.97 -2.03 -14.56
CA PRO A 57 -4.39 -0.63 -14.74
C PRO A 57 -3.68 0.37 -13.84
N CYS A 58 -3.26 -0.02 -12.63
CA CYS A 58 -2.65 0.86 -11.66
C CYS A 58 -1.27 0.36 -11.25
N PHE A 59 -0.23 1.05 -11.68
CA PHE A 59 1.14 0.75 -11.26
C PHE A 59 1.45 1.47 -9.96
N VAL A 60 1.99 0.72 -8.99
CA VAL A 60 2.45 1.25 -7.70
C VAL A 60 3.98 1.29 -7.72
N THR A 61 4.56 2.47 -7.49
CA THR A 61 6.02 2.61 -7.47
C THR A 61 6.61 2.07 -6.17
N PRO A 62 7.83 1.53 -6.20
CA PRO A 62 8.51 0.97 -5.02
C PRO A 62 9.13 2.07 -4.13
N THR A 63 8.34 3.07 -3.77
CA THR A 63 8.77 4.23 -2.98
C THR A 63 8.39 4.15 -1.50
N GLU A 64 8.01 2.98 -0.99
CA GLU A 64 7.59 2.79 0.41
C GLU A 64 8.66 3.21 1.43
N GLY A 65 9.93 3.14 1.05
CA GLY A 65 11.06 3.55 1.89
C GLY A 65 11.48 5.01 1.78
N ILE A 66 10.68 5.87 1.13
CA ILE A 66 11.07 7.27 0.79
C ILE A 66 11.22 8.20 1.99
N THR A 67 10.68 7.86 3.17
CA THR A 67 10.83 8.70 4.36
C THR A 67 12.31 8.82 4.76
N GLU A 68 12.72 9.99 5.23
CA GLU A 68 14.11 10.24 5.62
C GLU A 68 14.62 9.22 6.66
N ALA A 69 13.74 8.80 7.58
CA ALA A 69 14.07 7.78 8.57
C ALA A 69 14.42 6.42 7.93
N ARG A 70 13.69 6.01 6.89
CA ARG A 70 13.97 4.77 6.15
C ARG A 70 15.22 4.89 5.30
N LEU A 71 15.39 6.02 4.63
CA LEU A 71 16.59 6.30 3.85
C LEU A 71 17.85 6.36 4.73
N ALA A 72 17.75 6.96 5.92
CA ALA A 72 18.85 6.96 6.88
C ALA A 72 19.21 5.55 7.35
N TYR A 73 18.21 4.70 7.63
CA TYR A 73 18.46 3.31 7.97
C TYR A 73 19.18 2.54 6.84
N ALA A 74 18.80 2.81 5.60
CA ALA A 74 19.43 2.24 4.39
C ALA A 74 20.76 2.95 3.98
N ARG A 75 21.21 3.98 4.72
CA ARG A 75 22.40 4.81 4.44
C ARG A 75 22.30 5.65 3.17
N PHE A 76 21.12 6.16 2.89
CA PHE A 76 20.81 7.05 1.76
C PHE A 76 20.18 8.37 2.22
N GLU A 77 20.66 8.92 3.35
CA GLU A 77 20.15 10.18 3.92
C GLU A 77 20.10 11.29 2.87
N GLY A 78 19.03 12.08 2.89
CA GLY A 78 18.86 13.27 2.04
C GLY A 78 18.58 12.95 0.56
N ARG A 79 18.22 11.70 0.19
CA ARG A 79 17.98 11.31 -1.20
C ARG A 79 16.50 11.05 -1.51
N SER A 80 15.58 11.59 -0.75
CA SER A 80 14.13 11.38 -0.98
C SER A 80 13.66 11.92 -2.35
N GLU A 81 14.08 13.13 -2.73
CA GLU A 81 13.76 13.73 -4.03
C GLU A 81 14.36 12.91 -5.19
N GLU A 82 15.59 12.44 -5.03
CA GLU A 82 16.24 11.58 -6.01
C GLU A 82 15.52 10.24 -6.15
N MET A 83 15.13 9.61 -5.04
CA MET A 83 14.34 8.38 -5.04
C MET A 83 13.00 8.56 -5.75
N ALA A 84 12.28 9.65 -5.46
CA ALA A 84 11.02 9.97 -6.11
C ALA A 84 11.19 10.12 -7.63
N ARG A 85 12.22 10.85 -8.06
CA ARG A 85 12.52 11.07 -9.47
C ARG A 85 12.85 9.75 -10.19
N ILE A 86 13.77 8.96 -9.65
CA ILE A 86 14.20 7.70 -10.29
C ILE A 86 13.02 6.72 -10.37
N ALA A 87 12.28 6.56 -9.28
CA ALA A 87 11.12 5.67 -9.25
C ALA A 87 10.04 6.11 -10.26
N TYR A 88 9.80 7.43 -10.38
CA TYR A 88 8.89 7.97 -11.38
C TYR A 88 9.39 7.67 -12.81
N GLU A 89 10.63 8.01 -13.13
CA GLU A 89 11.22 7.81 -14.47
C GLU A 89 11.21 6.33 -14.90
N ALA A 90 11.57 5.42 -13.97
CA ALA A 90 11.58 3.98 -14.24
C ALA A 90 10.17 3.40 -14.44
N SER A 91 9.14 4.02 -13.83
CA SER A 91 7.77 3.48 -13.81
C SER A 91 6.86 4.10 -14.87
N ALA A 92 6.97 5.41 -15.11
CA ALA A 92 6.03 6.18 -15.94
C ALA A 92 5.95 5.69 -17.39
N GLN A 93 7.07 5.20 -17.94
CA GLN A 93 7.12 4.67 -19.30
C GLN A 93 6.29 3.39 -19.50
N PHE A 94 5.99 2.68 -18.40
CA PHE A 94 5.23 1.42 -18.42
C PHE A 94 3.78 1.62 -18.00
N SER A 95 3.46 2.65 -17.20
CA SER A 95 2.10 2.92 -16.76
C SER A 95 1.18 3.19 -17.95
N GLN A 96 0.11 2.41 -18.02
CA GLN A 96 -0.86 2.53 -19.11
C GLN A 96 -2.05 3.43 -18.74
N GLN A 97 -2.44 3.40 -17.46
CA GLN A 97 -3.61 4.13 -16.99
C GLN A 97 -3.28 5.02 -15.79
N HIS A 98 -2.81 4.45 -14.67
CA HIS A 98 -2.53 5.19 -13.45
C HIS A 98 -1.19 4.80 -12.85
N LEU A 99 -0.49 5.81 -12.33
CA LEU A 99 0.75 5.65 -11.59
C LEU A 99 0.57 6.18 -10.16
N ILE A 100 0.79 5.31 -9.19
CA ILE A 100 0.54 5.57 -7.77
C ILE A 100 1.87 5.50 -7.03
N ALA A 101 2.19 6.51 -6.22
CA ALA A 101 3.39 6.48 -5.39
C ALA A 101 3.09 5.85 -4.02
N ALA A 102 3.89 4.84 -3.63
CA ALA A 102 3.74 4.19 -2.34
C ALA A 102 4.58 4.87 -1.24
N ILE A 103 4.04 4.91 -0.02
CA ILE A 103 4.72 5.39 1.18
C ILE A 103 4.47 4.38 2.30
N GLY A 104 5.52 3.78 2.83
CA GLY A 104 5.44 2.85 3.97
C GLY A 104 5.63 3.55 5.33
N PRO A 105 5.47 2.81 6.44
CA PRO A 105 5.77 3.29 7.78
C PRO A 105 7.23 3.73 7.91
N THR A 106 7.47 4.76 8.74
CA THR A 106 8.84 5.28 8.99
C THR A 106 9.76 4.23 9.62
N GLY A 107 9.20 3.26 10.32
CA GLY A 107 9.95 2.28 11.12
C GLY A 107 10.49 2.85 12.43
N LEU A 108 10.27 4.13 12.72
CA LEU A 108 10.67 4.74 13.99
C LEU A 108 9.68 4.38 15.10
N PRO A 109 10.16 4.23 16.35
CA PRO A 109 9.29 4.13 17.50
C PRO A 109 8.43 5.39 17.62
N LEU A 110 7.11 5.21 17.73
CA LEU A 110 6.16 6.30 17.94
C LEU A 110 5.62 6.25 19.36
N ASP A 111 5.80 7.32 20.12
CA ASP A 111 5.14 7.52 21.41
C ASP A 111 3.90 8.39 21.21
N PRO A 112 2.68 7.81 21.26
CA PRO A 112 1.44 8.54 21.04
C PRO A 112 1.12 9.55 22.14
N THR A 113 1.79 9.48 23.30
CA THR A 113 1.63 10.44 24.40
C THR A 113 2.57 11.64 24.29
N SER A 114 3.58 11.57 23.43
CA SER A 114 4.58 12.62 23.23
C SER A 114 4.24 13.51 22.03
N ALA A 115 3.91 14.76 22.28
CA ALA A 115 3.66 15.74 21.23
C ALA A 115 4.88 15.93 20.28
N VAL A 116 6.10 15.75 20.79
CA VAL A 116 7.33 15.84 20.00
C VAL A 116 7.42 14.64 19.05
N SER A 117 7.18 13.43 19.55
CA SER A 117 7.18 12.20 18.74
C SER A 117 6.15 12.28 17.61
N LEU A 118 4.91 12.67 17.93
CA LEU A 118 3.84 12.86 16.95
C LEU A 118 4.20 13.91 15.88
N LYS A 119 4.77 15.03 16.30
CA LYS A 119 5.19 16.10 15.37
C LYS A 119 6.31 15.62 14.44
N GLN A 120 7.27 14.87 14.96
CA GLN A 120 8.36 14.32 14.16
C GLN A 120 7.84 13.29 13.14
N SER A 121 6.96 12.37 13.55
CA SER A 121 6.37 11.39 12.64
C SER A 121 5.57 12.08 11.52
N LYS A 122 4.70 13.04 11.85
CA LYS A 122 3.97 13.83 10.85
C LYS A 122 4.90 14.54 9.86
N LYS A 123 6.01 15.10 10.35
CA LYS A 123 6.98 15.78 9.49
C LYS A 123 7.65 14.82 8.51
N GLN A 124 7.98 13.59 8.93
CA GLN A 124 8.56 12.57 8.05
C GLN A 124 7.64 12.29 6.84
N TYR A 125 6.35 12.11 7.09
CA TYR A 125 5.38 11.86 6.03
C TYR A 125 5.11 13.09 5.17
N HIS A 126 5.03 14.26 5.77
CA HIS A 126 4.89 15.52 5.05
C HIS A 126 6.04 15.73 4.05
N ASP A 127 7.28 15.56 4.51
CA ASP A 127 8.47 15.78 3.68
C ASP A 127 8.57 14.72 2.56
N ALA A 128 8.21 13.46 2.85
CA ALA A 128 8.13 12.40 1.84
C ALA A 128 7.08 12.71 0.75
N VAL A 129 5.93 13.24 1.15
CA VAL A 129 4.89 13.67 0.21
C VAL A 129 5.37 14.82 -0.65
N LEU A 130 6.05 15.82 -0.07
CA LEU A 130 6.62 16.93 -0.86
C LEU A 130 7.57 16.44 -1.95
N ALA A 131 8.44 15.46 -1.66
CA ALA A 131 9.33 14.89 -2.65
C ALA A 131 8.57 14.19 -3.79
N LEU A 132 7.46 13.51 -3.48
CA LEU A 132 6.69 12.77 -4.48
C LEU A 132 5.84 13.68 -5.38
N ILE A 133 5.20 14.71 -4.83
CA ILE A 133 4.28 15.57 -5.61
C ILE A 133 4.97 16.50 -6.60
N GLU A 134 6.31 16.55 -6.60
CA GLU A 134 7.10 17.15 -7.69
C GLU A 134 6.94 16.39 -9.00
N HIS A 135 6.42 15.16 -8.96
CA HIS A 135 6.15 14.31 -10.11
C HIS A 135 4.66 14.03 -10.26
N PRO A 136 4.14 13.86 -11.50
CA PRO A 136 2.72 13.73 -11.76
C PRO A 136 2.19 12.31 -11.47
N PHE A 137 2.21 11.90 -10.21
CA PHE A 137 1.50 10.71 -9.75
C PHE A 137 -0.01 10.97 -9.69
N ASP A 138 -0.81 9.96 -10.06
CA ASP A 138 -2.28 10.04 -10.01
C ASP A 138 -2.83 9.93 -8.59
N ALA A 139 -2.11 9.28 -7.68
CA ALA A 139 -2.46 9.12 -6.27
C ALA A 139 -1.24 8.79 -5.40
N LEU A 140 -1.40 8.96 -4.08
CA LEU A 140 -0.45 8.46 -3.09
C LEU A 140 -1.06 7.28 -2.33
N TYR A 141 -0.28 6.24 -2.08
CA TYR A 141 -0.71 5.03 -1.38
C TYR A 141 0.14 4.78 -0.13
N PHE A 142 -0.45 5.01 1.02
CA PHE A 142 0.13 4.68 2.32
C PHE A 142 -0.12 3.21 2.63
N THR A 143 0.91 2.38 2.59
CA THR A 143 0.77 0.92 2.71
C THR A 143 1.50 0.35 3.91
N GLY A 144 0.95 -0.70 4.51
CA GLY A 144 1.64 -1.52 5.51
C GLY A 144 1.55 -1.01 6.95
N PHE A 145 0.57 -0.19 7.32
CA PHE A 145 0.44 0.40 8.66
C PHE A 145 -0.11 -0.58 9.69
N LYS A 146 0.73 -0.97 10.65
CA LYS A 146 0.39 -1.83 11.80
C LYS A 146 -0.02 -1.04 13.04
N SER A 147 0.20 0.27 13.07
CA SER A 147 -0.15 1.18 14.15
C SER A 147 -1.14 2.23 13.64
N LEU A 148 -2.26 2.38 14.33
CA LEU A 148 -3.25 3.41 13.99
C LEU A 148 -2.75 4.82 14.29
N ASP A 149 -1.91 4.99 15.30
CA ASP A 149 -1.31 6.30 15.62
C ASP A 149 -0.31 6.73 14.54
N ASP A 150 0.44 5.78 13.97
CA ASP A 150 1.34 6.05 12.85
C ASP A 150 0.54 6.34 11.56
N ALA A 151 -0.52 5.59 11.28
CA ALA A 151 -1.45 5.87 10.17
C ALA A 151 -2.08 7.26 10.28
N GLN A 152 -2.48 7.68 11.50
CA GLN A 152 -2.96 9.03 11.76
C GLN A 152 -1.91 10.10 11.45
N CYS A 153 -0.68 9.90 11.92
CA CYS A 153 0.43 10.81 11.63
C CYS A 153 0.71 10.91 10.13
N ALA A 154 0.66 9.77 9.42
CA ALA A 154 0.85 9.71 7.98
C ALA A 154 -0.20 10.53 7.21
N LEU A 155 -1.48 10.29 7.49
CA LEU A 155 -2.58 11.04 6.85
C LEU A 155 -2.54 12.53 7.17
N MET A 156 -2.30 12.90 8.44
CA MET A 156 -2.15 14.30 8.84
C MET A 156 -0.95 14.98 8.17
N GLY A 157 0.18 14.28 8.04
CA GLY A 157 1.36 14.78 7.34
C GLY A 157 1.09 14.97 5.85
N ALA A 158 0.45 13.99 5.23
CA ALA A 158 0.10 14.02 3.81
C ALA A 158 -0.89 15.14 3.49
N ARG A 159 -1.98 15.26 4.24
CA ARG A 159 -3.01 16.27 3.99
C ARG A 159 -2.52 17.71 4.25
N ALA A 160 -1.44 17.88 4.99
CA ALA A 160 -0.79 19.19 5.13
C ALA A 160 -0.05 19.64 3.85
N ALA A 161 0.27 18.71 2.93
CA ALA A 161 1.03 18.97 1.72
C ALA A 161 0.28 18.63 0.41
N TYR A 162 -0.80 17.84 0.47
CA TYR A 162 -1.42 17.26 -0.73
C TYR A 162 -2.94 17.12 -0.60
N ASP A 163 -3.66 17.69 -1.55
CA ASP A 163 -5.14 17.65 -1.65
C ASP A 163 -5.66 16.55 -2.60
N GLY A 164 -4.77 15.87 -3.31
CA GLY A 164 -5.14 14.83 -4.27
C GLY A 164 -5.50 13.49 -3.62
N PRO A 165 -5.69 12.43 -4.44
CA PRO A 165 -6.17 11.13 -3.97
C PRO A 165 -5.19 10.44 -3.01
N LEU A 166 -5.67 10.06 -1.81
CA LEU A 166 -4.93 9.28 -0.82
C LEU A 166 -5.58 7.90 -0.60
N LEU A 167 -4.80 6.87 -0.85
CA LEU A 167 -5.13 5.50 -0.48
C LEU A 167 -4.35 5.14 0.80
N ILE A 168 -4.95 4.38 1.69
CA ILE A 168 -4.24 3.82 2.85
C ILE A 168 -4.64 2.38 3.10
N SER A 169 -3.68 1.52 3.46
CA SER A 169 -3.95 0.16 3.91
C SER A 169 -3.38 -0.11 5.30
N LEU A 170 -4.22 -0.75 6.10
CA LEU A 170 -3.95 -1.14 7.48
C LEU A 170 -3.62 -2.63 7.55
N VAL A 171 -2.78 -3.03 8.50
CA VAL A 171 -2.38 -4.42 8.72
C VAL A 171 -2.85 -4.87 10.11
N PRO A 172 -4.12 -5.26 10.28
CA PRO A 172 -4.59 -5.85 11.52
C PRO A 172 -4.04 -7.29 11.67
N ASN A 173 -4.15 -7.85 12.87
CA ASN A 173 -3.95 -9.27 13.05
C ASN A 173 -5.13 -10.09 12.47
N GLY A 174 -5.06 -11.44 12.54
CA GLY A 174 -6.11 -12.32 12.00
C GLY A 174 -7.49 -12.15 12.64
N GLU A 175 -7.59 -11.47 13.78
CA GLU A 175 -8.84 -11.15 14.49
C GLU A 175 -9.36 -9.72 14.20
N GLY A 176 -8.68 -8.97 13.31
CA GLY A 176 -9.06 -7.59 13.01
C GLY A 176 -8.62 -6.57 14.06
N MET A 177 -7.59 -6.89 14.86
CA MET A 177 -7.14 -6.05 15.97
C MET A 177 -5.76 -5.44 15.70
N PHE A 178 -5.55 -4.24 16.25
CA PHE A 178 -4.28 -3.52 16.28
C PHE A 178 -3.67 -3.49 17.69
N PRO A 179 -2.39 -3.14 17.83
CA PRO A 179 -1.77 -2.88 19.13
C PRO A 179 -2.62 -1.93 19.98
N GLY A 180 -2.67 -2.18 21.28
CA GLY A 180 -3.53 -1.41 22.21
C GLY A 180 -5.00 -1.83 22.24
N GLY A 181 -5.36 -2.92 21.54
CA GLY A 181 -6.74 -3.46 21.57
C GLY A 181 -7.73 -2.68 20.68
N ARG A 182 -7.22 -1.86 19.76
CA ARG A 182 -8.07 -1.13 18.81
C ARG A 182 -8.53 -2.06 17.68
N THR A 183 -9.75 -1.84 17.19
CA THR A 183 -10.40 -2.68 16.18
C THR A 183 -10.17 -2.17 14.75
N LEU A 184 -10.44 -3.02 13.76
CA LEU A 184 -10.44 -2.62 12.35
C LEU A 184 -11.46 -1.51 12.08
N SER A 185 -12.65 -1.58 12.69
CA SER A 185 -13.69 -0.54 12.60
C SER A 185 -13.18 0.82 13.09
N GLU A 186 -12.45 0.87 14.21
CA GLU A 186 -11.83 2.11 14.72
C GLU A 186 -10.74 2.62 13.77
N GLY A 187 -9.96 1.71 13.17
CA GLY A 187 -8.95 2.07 12.16
C GLY A 187 -9.56 2.67 10.91
N VAL A 188 -10.66 2.09 10.41
CA VAL A 188 -11.39 2.61 9.24
C VAL A 188 -12.00 3.99 9.53
N ALA A 189 -12.65 4.17 10.67
CA ALA A 189 -13.24 5.44 11.08
C ALA A 189 -12.15 6.54 11.19
N LEU A 190 -10.99 6.19 11.76
CA LEU A 190 -9.84 7.09 11.83
C LEU A 190 -9.35 7.49 10.43
N CYS A 191 -9.18 6.54 9.52
CA CYS A 191 -8.72 6.84 8.17
C CYS A 191 -9.70 7.72 7.40
N ASP A 192 -11.00 7.52 7.58
CA ASP A 192 -12.06 8.34 6.98
C ASP A 192 -12.04 9.77 7.56
N GLU A 193 -11.94 9.91 8.89
CA GLU A 193 -11.82 11.20 9.59
C GLU A 193 -10.63 12.02 9.11
N TYR A 194 -9.47 11.36 8.90
CA TYR A 194 -8.25 12.04 8.45
C TYR A 194 -8.10 12.11 6.93
N GLY A 195 -9.20 11.88 6.22
CA GLY A 195 -9.35 12.25 4.81
C GLY A 195 -8.75 11.25 3.81
N ALA A 196 -8.66 9.96 4.13
CA ALA A 196 -8.36 8.95 3.13
C ALA A 196 -9.51 8.86 2.10
N ASP A 197 -9.18 8.71 0.81
CA ASP A 197 -10.16 8.54 -0.27
C ASP A 197 -10.46 7.06 -0.53
N VAL A 198 -9.50 6.18 -0.27
CA VAL A 198 -9.64 4.72 -0.33
C VAL A 198 -9.04 4.12 0.93
N ILE A 199 -9.77 3.25 1.61
CA ILE A 199 -9.34 2.62 2.85
C ILE A 199 -9.21 1.12 2.64
N GLY A 200 -8.07 0.55 3.03
CA GLY A 200 -7.75 -0.82 2.75
C GLY A 200 -7.23 -1.62 3.93
N VAL A 201 -7.14 -2.93 3.68
CA VAL A 201 -6.54 -3.91 4.56
C VAL A 201 -5.53 -4.74 3.79
N VAL A 202 -4.36 -4.97 4.40
CA VAL A 202 -3.36 -5.95 3.93
C VAL A 202 -3.37 -7.11 4.91
N SER A 203 -3.54 -8.33 4.40
CA SER A 203 -3.52 -9.52 5.26
C SER A 203 -3.19 -10.80 4.49
N ASP A 204 -2.58 -11.77 5.17
CA ASP A 204 -2.39 -13.14 4.69
C ASP A 204 -3.48 -14.11 5.18
N ALA A 205 -4.53 -13.59 5.82
CA ALA A 205 -5.62 -14.37 6.37
C ALA A 205 -6.45 -15.10 5.28
N PRO A 206 -7.13 -16.21 5.63
CA PRO A 206 -8.00 -16.93 4.71
C PRO A 206 -9.11 -16.05 4.11
N ALA A 207 -9.57 -16.41 2.90
CA ALA A 207 -10.56 -15.65 2.15
C ALA A 207 -11.85 -15.34 2.94
N CYS A 208 -12.30 -16.25 3.82
CA CYS A 208 -13.47 -16.02 4.67
C CYS A 208 -13.25 -14.87 5.67
N VAL A 209 -12.04 -14.73 6.22
CA VAL A 209 -11.66 -13.65 7.14
C VAL A 209 -11.57 -12.34 6.38
N LEU A 210 -10.89 -12.31 5.21
CA LEU A 210 -10.79 -11.10 4.39
C LEU A 210 -12.15 -10.60 3.90
N VAL A 211 -13.06 -11.49 3.53
CA VAL A 211 -14.46 -11.13 3.21
C VAL A 211 -15.17 -10.58 4.44
N GLY A 212 -14.86 -11.11 5.63
CA GLY A 212 -15.35 -10.58 6.92
C GLY A 212 -14.86 -9.15 7.16
N PHE A 213 -13.55 -8.90 6.99
CA PHE A 213 -12.95 -7.57 7.10
C PHE A 213 -13.58 -6.59 6.11
N ALA A 214 -13.74 -6.98 4.84
CA ALA A 214 -14.38 -6.11 3.85
C ALA A 214 -15.83 -5.73 4.23
N LYS A 215 -16.58 -6.66 4.84
CA LYS A 215 -17.94 -6.36 5.35
C LYS A 215 -17.91 -5.40 6.55
N GLU A 216 -17.00 -5.63 7.50
CA GLU A 216 -16.82 -4.77 8.66
C GLU A 216 -16.45 -3.35 8.20
N MET A 217 -15.45 -3.21 7.33
CA MET A 217 -15.05 -1.92 6.77
C MET A 217 -16.22 -1.21 6.07
N ALA A 218 -16.98 -1.96 5.24
CA ALA A 218 -18.16 -1.44 4.53
C ALA A 218 -19.30 -0.99 5.46
N SER A 219 -19.34 -1.44 6.70
CA SER A 219 -20.33 -0.99 7.71
C SER A 219 -19.96 0.33 8.37
N VAL A 220 -18.71 0.76 8.25
CA VAL A 220 -18.15 1.93 8.94
C VAL A 220 -18.02 3.14 8.01
N THR A 221 -17.67 2.91 6.72
CA THR A 221 -17.43 4.00 5.77
C THR A 221 -18.11 3.73 4.43
N ASP A 222 -18.46 4.82 3.73
CA ASP A 222 -18.93 4.78 2.34
C ASP A 222 -17.79 4.93 1.31
N LYS A 223 -16.56 5.09 1.78
CA LYS A 223 -15.39 5.17 0.91
C LYS A 223 -15.15 3.88 0.14
N PRO A 224 -14.52 3.93 -1.05
CA PRO A 224 -14.00 2.76 -1.74
C PRO A 224 -13.07 1.95 -0.86
N LEU A 225 -13.14 0.62 -0.98
CA LEU A 225 -12.33 -0.28 -0.17
C LEU A 225 -11.22 -0.93 -1.00
N LEU A 226 -10.07 -1.13 -0.39
CA LEU A 226 -8.93 -1.86 -0.94
C LEU A 226 -8.70 -3.13 -0.12
N VAL A 227 -8.52 -4.26 -0.80
CA VAL A 227 -8.06 -5.51 -0.17
C VAL A 227 -6.77 -5.93 -0.85
N ASP A 228 -5.70 -5.94 -0.08
CA ASP A 228 -4.38 -6.39 -0.50
C ASP A 228 -4.07 -7.75 0.17
N VAL A 229 -3.71 -8.73 -0.64
CA VAL A 229 -3.49 -10.10 -0.20
C VAL A 229 -2.00 -10.38 -0.13
N SER A 230 -1.47 -10.54 1.08
CA SER A 230 -0.10 -11.02 1.27
C SER A 230 -0.02 -12.52 0.99
N VAL A 231 0.63 -12.88 -0.11
CA VAL A 231 0.80 -14.28 -0.50
C VAL A 231 2.16 -14.78 -0.01
N ARG A 232 2.18 -15.90 0.73
CA ARG A 232 3.42 -16.54 1.14
C ARG A 232 4.13 -17.20 -0.04
N ARG A 233 5.42 -17.48 0.13
CA ARG A 233 6.20 -18.18 -0.89
C ARG A 233 5.51 -19.50 -1.28
N LYS A 234 5.35 -19.72 -2.58
CA LYS A 234 4.70 -20.91 -3.12
C LYS A 234 5.46 -22.18 -2.71
N ASP A 235 4.80 -23.07 -1.97
CA ASP A 235 5.20 -24.46 -1.89
C ASP A 235 4.62 -25.19 -3.11
N ARG A 236 5.49 -25.67 -4.00
CA ARG A 236 5.10 -26.37 -5.24
C ARG A 236 4.34 -27.66 -5.00
N ARG A 237 4.31 -28.17 -3.77
CA ARG A 237 3.63 -29.41 -3.38
C ARG A 237 2.26 -29.17 -2.78
N GLN A 238 1.93 -27.92 -2.48
CA GLN A 238 0.65 -27.55 -1.89
C GLN A 238 -0.28 -26.99 -2.97
N PHE A 239 -1.45 -27.59 -3.12
CA PHE A 239 -2.49 -27.17 -4.05
C PHE A 239 -3.76 -26.75 -3.32
N GLU A 240 -4.02 -27.34 -2.16
CA GLU A 240 -5.19 -27.03 -1.35
C GLU A 240 -4.89 -25.91 -0.35
N PRO A 241 -5.81 -24.95 -0.16
CA PRO A 241 -5.69 -23.93 0.88
C PRO A 241 -5.60 -24.52 2.29
N THR A 242 -4.74 -23.94 3.13
CA THR A 242 -4.65 -24.22 4.56
C THR A 242 -4.64 -22.92 5.34
N ASP A 243 -4.85 -22.97 6.65
CA ASP A 243 -4.80 -21.77 7.49
C ASP A 243 -3.42 -21.09 7.46
N GLU A 244 -2.34 -21.88 7.28
CA GLU A 244 -0.98 -21.34 7.20
C GLU A 244 -0.63 -20.80 5.80
N ASN A 245 -1.25 -21.31 4.74
CA ASN A 245 -1.09 -20.87 3.36
C ASN A 245 -2.43 -20.90 2.63
N PRO A 246 -3.25 -19.87 2.82
CA PRO A 246 -4.60 -19.79 2.26
C PRO A 246 -4.63 -19.65 0.73
N TYR A 247 -3.50 -19.19 0.14
CA TYR A 247 -3.43 -18.87 -1.29
C TYR A 247 -2.30 -19.65 -1.99
N PRO A 248 -2.40 -21.00 -2.04
CA PRO A 248 -1.36 -21.83 -2.65
C PRO A 248 -1.34 -21.72 -4.18
N THR A 249 -2.45 -21.30 -4.79
CA THR A 249 -2.63 -21.18 -6.24
C THR A 249 -3.25 -19.82 -6.61
N ALA A 250 -3.08 -19.40 -7.87
CA ALA A 250 -3.72 -18.20 -8.38
C ALA A 250 -5.27 -18.30 -8.34
N ASP A 251 -5.84 -19.48 -8.51
CA ASP A 251 -7.29 -19.70 -8.47
C ASP A 251 -7.88 -19.32 -7.11
N ALA A 252 -7.17 -19.57 -6.01
CA ALA A 252 -7.63 -19.19 -4.68
C ALA A 252 -7.75 -17.65 -4.53
N ILE A 253 -6.84 -16.89 -5.18
CA ILE A 253 -6.92 -15.41 -5.20
C ILE A 253 -8.06 -14.94 -6.10
N VAL A 254 -8.24 -15.59 -7.26
CA VAL A 254 -9.36 -15.28 -8.17
C VAL A 254 -10.71 -15.52 -7.49
N GLU A 255 -10.85 -16.63 -6.75
CA GLU A 255 -12.07 -16.92 -5.99
C GLU A 255 -12.36 -15.84 -4.93
N LEU A 256 -11.33 -15.36 -4.20
CA LEU A 256 -11.49 -14.25 -3.29
C LEU A 256 -11.93 -12.98 -4.01
N ALA A 257 -11.30 -12.64 -5.13
CA ALA A 257 -11.66 -11.45 -5.93
C ALA A 257 -13.11 -11.49 -6.41
N VAL A 258 -13.60 -12.66 -6.86
CA VAL A 258 -15.00 -12.86 -7.24
C VAL A 258 -15.95 -12.65 -6.07
N ARG A 259 -15.61 -13.16 -4.89
CA ARG A 259 -16.43 -12.95 -3.65
C ARG A 259 -16.48 -11.49 -3.24
N LEU A 260 -15.35 -10.77 -3.32
CA LEU A 260 -15.28 -9.34 -3.00
C LEU A 260 -16.08 -8.50 -4.00
N ARG A 261 -15.99 -8.84 -5.30
CA ARG A 261 -16.75 -8.16 -6.35
C ARG A 261 -18.26 -8.32 -6.17
N ALA A 262 -18.74 -9.54 -5.91
CA ALA A 262 -20.16 -9.81 -5.67
C ALA A 262 -20.70 -8.95 -4.51
N ARG A 263 -19.90 -8.75 -3.45
CA ARG A 263 -20.24 -7.88 -2.31
C ARG A 263 -20.28 -6.40 -2.68
N SER A 264 -19.38 -5.95 -3.54
CA SER A 264 -19.40 -4.57 -4.04
C SER A 264 -20.66 -4.28 -4.87
N GLU A 265 -21.16 -5.27 -5.63
CA GLU A 265 -22.39 -5.14 -6.41
C GLU A 265 -23.65 -5.14 -5.52
N GLU A 266 -23.67 -5.91 -4.41
CA GLU A 266 -24.76 -5.90 -3.42
C GLU A 266 -24.89 -4.56 -2.69
N ARG A 267 -23.81 -3.76 -2.64
CA ARG A 267 -23.77 -2.44 -1.97
C ARG A 267 -24.25 -1.29 -2.86
N ARG A 268 -24.28 -1.48 -4.17
CA ARG A 268 -24.76 -0.47 -5.16
C ARG A 268 -26.26 -0.54 -5.35
#